data_4f66f5c3404cd9a1fca3bd1ac9cd3ac4
#
_entry.id   4f66f5c3404cd9a1fca3bd1ac9cd3ac4
#
_cell.length_a   1.000
_cell.length_b   1.000
_cell.length_c   1.000
_cell.angle_alpha   90.00
_cell.angle_beta   90.00
_cell.angle_gamma   90.00
#
_symmetry.space_group_name_H-M   'P 1'
#
loop_
_entity.id
_entity.type
_entity.pdbx_description
1 polymer ?
#
loop_
_entity_poly.entity_id
_entity_poly.type
_entity_poly.pdbx_seq_one_letter_code
_entity_poly.pdbx_strand_id
1 'polypeptide(L)'
;DNKSKLLLVLGAGTVAALTNTFIDSFWFSAVESEVYAMSSFFTALTFWAVLRWWKDADNAGADRWLVFIAFMIGLALGTHMLNLLVIPTVCLAYYFRKYPVTRNGIILALGASALALAFVMKIIYPGIPWLLATMDRIFVNDFGQSFYSGSIAAVALILALSAYLMHYTYKTGRRDWNVIVMAA
;
A
#
# COMPACT_ATOMS: atom_id res chain seq x y z
N ASP A 1 10.92 12.67 34.87
CA ASP A 1 10.84 13.91 34.13
C ASP A 1 10.51 13.63 32.69
N ASN A 2 9.53 14.37 32.14
CA ASN A 2 9.01 14.12 30.78
C ASN A 2 10.09 14.43 29.70
N LYS A 3 10.98 15.39 29.99
CA LYS A 3 12.10 15.74 29.12
C LYS A 3 13.15 14.63 29.03
N SER A 4 13.48 13.98 30.14
CA SER A 4 14.44 12.86 30.16
C SER A 4 13.90 11.68 29.37
N LYS A 5 12.61 11.36 29.48
CA LYS A 5 11.98 10.30 28.68
C LYS A 5 12.00 10.63 27.19
N LEU A 6 11.73 11.88 26.83
CA LEU A 6 11.79 12.34 25.44
C LEU A 6 13.20 12.22 24.87
N LEU A 7 14.21 12.67 25.62
CA LEU A 7 15.62 12.57 25.21
C LEU A 7 16.07 11.12 25.04
N LEU A 8 15.65 10.21 25.93
CA LEU A 8 15.94 8.78 25.81
C LEU A 8 15.33 8.18 24.55
N VAL A 9 14.07 8.49 24.27
CA VAL A 9 13.38 7.96 23.07
C VAL A 9 14.02 8.51 21.79
N LEU A 10 14.27 9.81 21.73
CA LEU A 10 14.92 10.43 20.57
C LEU A 10 16.36 9.93 20.41
N GLY A 11 17.11 9.82 21.49
CA GLY A 11 18.48 9.29 21.47
C GLY A 11 18.51 7.83 20.98
N ALA A 12 17.68 6.98 21.54
CA ALA A 12 17.56 5.58 21.11
C ALA A 12 17.15 5.47 19.63
N GLY A 13 16.18 6.27 19.18
CA GLY A 13 15.75 6.31 17.78
C GLY A 13 16.88 6.78 16.85
N THR A 14 17.62 7.82 17.25
CA THR A 14 18.78 8.32 16.48
C THR A 14 19.88 7.26 16.37
N VAL A 15 20.24 6.62 17.48
CA VAL A 15 21.25 5.55 17.48
C VAL A 15 20.81 4.40 16.59
N ALA A 16 19.55 3.95 16.69
CA ALA A 16 19.02 2.87 15.85
C ALA A 16 19.06 3.24 14.37
N ALA A 17 18.66 4.46 13.99
CA ALA A 17 18.68 4.93 12.60
C ALA A 17 20.12 5.01 12.06
N LEU A 18 21.05 5.59 12.80
CA LEU A 18 22.46 5.68 12.40
C LEU A 18 23.09 4.30 12.28
N THR A 19 22.84 3.41 13.24
CA THR A 19 23.35 2.02 13.19
C THR A 19 22.84 1.33 11.94
N ASN A 20 21.54 1.40 11.64
CA ASN A 20 20.97 0.80 10.45
C ASN A 20 21.57 1.37 9.16
N THR A 21 21.84 2.69 9.11
CA THR A 21 22.42 3.35 7.93
C THR A 21 23.85 2.86 7.64
N PHE A 22 24.65 2.58 8.70
CA PHE A 22 26.05 2.21 8.58
C PHE A 22 26.30 0.69 8.72
N ILE A 23 25.28 -0.13 8.80
CA ILE A 23 25.43 -1.60 8.70
C ILE A 23 25.87 -1.97 7.29
N ASP A 24 26.91 -2.77 7.15
CA ASP A 24 27.48 -3.19 5.87
C ASP A 24 26.45 -3.71 4.89
N SER A 25 25.57 -4.61 5.33
CA SER A 25 24.52 -5.21 4.48
C SER A 25 23.57 -4.16 3.91
N PHE A 26 23.18 -3.14 4.71
CA PHE A 26 22.31 -2.07 4.23
C PHE A 26 23.06 -1.10 3.31
N TRP A 27 24.29 -0.78 3.66
CA TRP A 27 25.16 0.09 2.85
C TRP A 27 25.39 -0.52 1.46
N PHE A 28 25.81 -1.79 1.39
CA PHE A 28 25.99 -2.48 0.11
C PHE A 28 24.70 -2.53 -0.70
N SER A 29 23.55 -2.89 -0.09
CA SER A 29 22.25 -2.88 -0.76
C SER A 29 21.81 -1.49 -1.25
N ALA A 30 22.31 -0.42 -0.63
CA ALA A 30 21.97 0.96 -1.02
C ALA A 30 22.81 1.47 -2.19
N VAL A 31 24.05 0.98 -2.35
CA VAL A 31 24.97 1.42 -3.42
C VAL A 31 24.94 0.49 -4.64
N GLU A 32 24.43 -0.72 -4.50
CA GLU A 32 24.17 -1.62 -5.61
C GLU A 32 22.97 -1.14 -6.43
N SER A 33 22.98 -1.43 -7.74
CA SER A 33 21.84 -1.12 -8.63
C SER A 33 20.65 -2.05 -8.39
N GLU A 34 20.33 -2.29 -7.13
CA GLU A 34 19.31 -3.20 -6.64
C GLU A 34 18.14 -2.44 -6.02
N VAL A 35 16.97 -3.05 -6.02
CA VAL A 35 15.72 -2.45 -5.53
C VAL A 35 15.55 -2.51 -4.01
N TYR A 36 16.46 -3.15 -3.28
CA TYR A 36 16.29 -3.48 -1.86
C TYR A 36 16.28 -2.26 -0.94
N ALA A 37 17.13 -1.26 -1.20
CA ALA A 37 17.12 -0.03 -0.39
C ALA A 37 15.80 0.74 -0.55
N MET A 38 15.30 0.85 -1.79
CA MET A 38 14.00 1.48 -2.06
C MET A 38 12.85 0.68 -1.45
N SER A 39 12.91 -0.65 -1.52
CA SER A 39 11.96 -1.56 -0.88
C SER A 39 11.91 -1.37 0.64
N SER A 40 13.07 -1.29 1.28
CA SER A 40 13.21 -1.04 2.72
C SER A 40 12.64 0.33 3.11
N PHE A 41 12.87 1.36 2.30
CA PHE A 41 12.31 2.70 2.50
C PHE A 41 10.78 2.66 2.47
N PHE A 42 10.15 2.05 1.45
CA PHE A 42 8.69 1.94 1.36
C PHE A 42 8.11 1.13 2.52
N THR A 43 8.76 0.05 2.92
CA THR A 43 8.34 -0.75 4.08
C THR A 43 8.37 0.08 5.36
N ALA A 44 9.46 0.81 5.62
CA ALA A 44 9.59 1.67 6.79
C ALA A 44 8.56 2.81 6.80
N LEU A 45 8.33 3.45 5.64
CA LEU A 45 7.36 4.52 5.48
C LEU A 45 5.93 4.02 5.69
N THR A 46 5.60 2.84 5.15
CA THR A 46 4.29 2.20 5.37
C THR A 46 4.10 1.88 6.85
N PHE A 47 5.10 1.32 7.51
CA PHE A 47 5.03 1.03 8.95
C PHE A 47 4.86 2.31 9.78
N TRP A 48 5.59 3.37 9.46
CA TRP A 48 5.39 4.68 10.08
C TRP A 48 3.96 5.20 9.90
N ALA A 49 3.40 5.08 8.70
CA ALA A 49 2.02 5.48 8.42
C ALA A 49 1.00 4.66 9.22
N VAL A 50 1.24 3.35 9.41
CA VAL A 50 0.42 2.50 10.28
C VAL A 50 0.44 3.00 11.72
N LEU A 51 1.62 3.37 12.26
CA LEU A 51 1.73 3.93 13.61
C LEU A 51 1.00 5.28 13.74
N ARG A 52 1.06 6.12 12.70
CA ARG A 52 0.30 7.39 12.65
C ARG A 52 -1.19 7.13 12.63
N TRP A 53 -1.65 6.23 11.77
CA TRP A 53 -3.05 5.81 11.75
C TRP A 53 -3.50 5.24 13.10
N TRP A 54 -2.69 4.36 13.70
CA TRP A 54 -3.00 3.76 15.01
C TRP A 54 -3.26 4.80 16.09
N LYS A 55 -2.44 5.85 16.13
CA LYS A 55 -2.59 6.97 17.07
C LYS A 55 -3.87 7.77 16.82
N ASP A 56 -4.20 8.00 15.56
CA ASP A 56 -5.30 8.85 15.13
C ASP A 56 -6.61 8.08 14.84
N ALA A 57 -6.62 6.76 15.01
CA ALA A 57 -7.67 5.86 14.51
C ALA A 57 -9.10 6.18 14.96
N ASP A 58 -9.28 6.90 16.06
CA ASP A 58 -10.58 7.30 16.59
C ASP A 58 -10.96 8.75 16.20
N ASN A 59 -10.04 9.47 15.56
CA ASN A 59 -10.25 10.85 15.14
C ASN A 59 -10.95 10.93 13.78
N ALA A 60 -11.72 11.99 13.56
CA ALA A 60 -12.28 12.28 12.26
C ALA A 60 -11.14 12.51 11.23
N GLY A 61 -11.20 11.78 10.11
CA GLY A 61 -10.18 11.88 9.07
C GLY A 61 -8.96 10.94 9.23
N ALA A 62 -8.98 10.02 10.19
CA ALA A 62 -7.95 8.98 10.31
C ALA A 62 -7.83 8.12 9.04
N ASP A 63 -8.92 7.97 8.28
CA ASP A 63 -9.01 7.17 7.04
C ASP A 63 -8.00 7.62 5.97
N ARG A 64 -7.58 8.90 5.99
CA ARG A 64 -6.51 9.42 5.11
C ARG A 64 -5.21 8.64 5.22
N TRP A 65 -4.92 8.10 6.41
CA TRP A 65 -3.74 7.28 6.62
C TRP A 65 -3.89 5.90 5.99
N LEU A 66 -5.10 5.32 5.99
CA LEU A 66 -5.36 4.04 5.30
C LEU A 66 -5.19 4.17 3.80
N VAL A 67 -5.69 5.27 3.22
CA VAL A 67 -5.49 5.58 1.79
C VAL A 67 -4.00 5.79 1.49
N PHE A 68 -3.28 6.51 2.34
CA PHE A 68 -1.85 6.71 2.18
C PHE A 68 -1.07 5.39 2.27
N ILE A 69 -1.43 4.50 3.21
CA ILE A 69 -0.83 3.16 3.35
C ILE A 69 -1.05 2.35 2.06
N ALA A 70 -2.28 2.32 1.54
CA ALA A 70 -2.58 1.61 0.30
C ALA A 70 -1.79 2.18 -0.89
N PHE A 71 -1.70 3.50 -1.02
CA PHE A 71 -0.88 4.17 -2.03
C PHE A 71 0.61 3.80 -1.91
N MET A 72 1.16 3.77 -0.68
CA MET A 72 2.55 3.34 -0.47
C MET A 72 2.78 1.88 -0.84
N ILE A 73 1.83 0.99 -0.54
CA ILE A 73 1.89 -0.42 -0.96
C ILE A 73 1.87 -0.54 -2.49
N GLY A 74 1.02 0.24 -3.17
CA GLY A 74 0.95 0.29 -4.63
C GLY A 74 2.27 0.75 -5.27
N LEU A 75 2.87 1.84 -4.75
CA LEU A 75 4.19 2.30 -5.20
C LEU A 75 5.29 1.26 -4.92
N ALA A 76 5.26 0.66 -3.74
CA ALA A 76 6.22 -0.35 -3.34
C ALA A 76 6.15 -1.61 -4.23
N LEU A 77 4.97 -1.97 -4.71
CA LEU A 77 4.78 -3.08 -5.65
C LEU A 77 5.53 -2.84 -6.97
N GLY A 78 5.57 -1.59 -7.44
CA GLY A 78 6.33 -1.20 -8.63
C GLY A 78 7.85 -1.34 -8.46
N THR A 79 8.37 -1.34 -7.23
CA THR A 79 9.80 -1.53 -6.96
C THR A 79 10.15 -2.99 -6.69
N HIS A 80 9.43 -3.65 -5.79
CA HIS A 80 9.72 -5.04 -5.43
C HIS A 80 8.48 -5.76 -4.89
N MET A 81 8.16 -6.92 -5.46
CA MET A 81 6.97 -7.69 -5.11
C MET A 81 6.94 -8.16 -3.64
N LEU A 82 8.09 -8.35 -2.99
CA LEU A 82 8.17 -8.72 -1.57
C LEU A 82 7.58 -7.66 -0.63
N ASN A 83 7.45 -6.40 -1.07
CA ASN A 83 6.79 -5.35 -0.29
C ASN A 83 5.31 -5.67 0.02
N LEU A 84 4.67 -6.54 -0.76
CA LEU A 84 3.31 -6.99 -0.47
C LEU A 84 3.18 -7.76 0.84
N LEU A 85 4.28 -8.30 1.39
CA LEU A 85 4.29 -8.96 2.70
C LEU A 85 3.95 -8.00 3.86
N VAL A 86 3.92 -6.70 3.62
CA VAL A 86 3.42 -5.72 4.60
C VAL A 86 1.91 -5.79 4.78
N ILE A 87 1.15 -6.32 3.80
CA ILE A 87 -0.33 -6.42 3.86
C ILE A 87 -0.82 -7.18 5.10
N PRO A 88 -0.31 -8.38 5.44
CA PRO A 88 -0.68 -9.06 6.68
C PRO A 88 -0.47 -8.21 7.93
N THR A 89 0.63 -7.48 8.00
CA THR A 89 0.95 -6.59 9.13
C THR A 89 -0.07 -5.45 9.25
N VAL A 90 -0.45 -4.83 8.14
CA VAL A 90 -1.47 -3.77 8.10
C VAL A 90 -2.84 -4.30 8.52
N CYS A 91 -3.24 -5.47 8.01
CA CYS A 91 -4.50 -6.11 8.36
C CYS A 91 -4.58 -6.47 9.85
N LEU A 92 -3.50 -7.02 10.42
CA LEU A 92 -3.43 -7.33 11.84
C LEU A 92 -3.43 -6.05 12.70
N ALA A 93 -2.69 -5.02 12.30
CA ALA A 93 -2.70 -3.74 12.99
C ALA A 93 -4.13 -3.14 13.01
N TYR A 94 -4.83 -3.20 11.87
CA TYR A 94 -6.22 -2.76 11.78
C TYR A 94 -7.13 -3.56 12.71
N TYR A 95 -7.03 -4.89 12.69
CA TYR A 95 -7.81 -5.77 13.56
C TYR A 95 -7.57 -5.47 15.05
N PHE A 96 -6.31 -5.42 15.50
CA PHE A 96 -5.97 -5.16 16.90
C PHE A 96 -6.40 -3.77 17.38
N ARG A 97 -6.52 -2.81 16.47
CA ARG A 97 -6.93 -1.44 16.83
C ARG A 97 -8.45 -1.26 16.88
N LYS A 98 -9.19 -1.95 16.02
CA LYS A 98 -10.64 -1.70 15.83
C LYS A 98 -11.54 -2.76 16.46
N TYR A 99 -11.01 -3.95 16.77
CA TYR A 99 -11.81 -5.07 17.27
C TYR A 99 -11.25 -5.66 18.55
N PRO A 100 -12.11 -6.29 19.40
CA PRO A 100 -11.63 -7.03 20.57
C PRO A 100 -10.79 -8.22 20.15
N VAL A 101 -9.66 -8.40 20.83
CA VAL A 101 -8.70 -9.46 20.51
C VAL A 101 -9.24 -10.80 20.96
N THR A 102 -9.57 -11.68 20.02
CA THR A 102 -10.04 -13.04 20.25
C THR A 102 -9.24 -14.01 19.38
N ARG A 103 -9.11 -15.27 19.82
CA ARG A 103 -8.42 -16.30 19.04
C ARG A 103 -9.01 -16.45 17.62
N ASN A 104 -10.34 -16.54 17.54
CA ASN A 104 -11.03 -16.67 16.26
C ASN A 104 -10.86 -15.41 15.39
N GLY A 105 -10.88 -14.23 16.00
CA GLY A 105 -10.66 -12.97 15.29
C GLY A 105 -9.26 -12.85 14.70
N ILE A 106 -8.22 -13.31 15.41
CA ILE A 106 -6.84 -13.36 14.87
C ILE A 106 -6.78 -14.30 13.65
N ILE A 107 -7.38 -15.48 13.75
CA ILE A 107 -7.40 -16.45 12.64
C ILE A 107 -8.13 -15.86 11.43
N LEU A 108 -9.27 -15.19 11.65
CA LEU A 108 -10.01 -14.52 10.57
C LEU A 108 -9.21 -13.36 9.96
N ALA A 109 -8.54 -12.55 10.77
CA ALA A 109 -7.70 -11.46 10.29
C ALA A 109 -6.51 -11.97 9.46
N LEU A 110 -5.86 -13.05 9.89
CA LEU A 110 -4.81 -13.72 9.13
C LEU A 110 -5.36 -14.32 7.83
N GLY A 111 -6.50 -15.00 7.87
CA GLY A 111 -7.17 -15.54 6.68
C GLY A 111 -7.53 -14.44 5.68
N ALA A 112 -8.14 -13.35 6.16
CA ALA A 112 -8.47 -12.20 5.33
C ALA A 112 -7.22 -11.55 4.70
N SER A 113 -6.14 -11.41 5.48
CA SER A 113 -4.89 -10.86 4.97
C SER A 113 -4.22 -11.76 3.92
N ALA A 114 -4.27 -13.07 4.10
CA ALA A 114 -3.79 -14.03 3.11
C ALA A 114 -4.61 -13.98 1.82
N LEU A 115 -5.94 -13.86 1.93
CA LEU A 115 -6.82 -13.67 0.77
C LEU A 115 -6.55 -12.35 0.04
N ALA A 116 -6.37 -11.25 0.79
CA ALA A 116 -6.03 -9.94 0.21
C ALA A 116 -4.68 -10.00 -0.53
N LEU A 117 -3.66 -10.61 0.09
CA LEU A 117 -2.36 -10.81 -0.55
C LEU A 117 -2.47 -11.68 -1.82
N ALA A 118 -3.20 -12.79 -1.75
CA ALA A 118 -3.43 -13.68 -2.89
C ALA A 118 -4.19 -12.95 -4.02
N PHE A 119 -5.19 -12.14 -3.68
CA PHE A 119 -5.94 -11.32 -4.63
C PHE A 119 -5.03 -10.34 -5.38
N VAL A 120 -4.20 -9.60 -4.66
CA VAL A 120 -3.25 -8.66 -5.27
C VAL A 120 -2.26 -9.41 -6.16
N MET A 121 -1.66 -10.50 -5.68
CA MET A 121 -0.62 -11.25 -6.41
C MET A 121 -1.17 -12.03 -7.62
N LYS A 122 -2.40 -12.52 -7.57
CA LYS A 122 -2.96 -13.40 -8.62
C LYS A 122 -3.90 -12.69 -9.58
N ILE A 123 -4.49 -11.58 -9.16
CA ILE A 123 -5.50 -10.86 -9.95
C ILE A 123 -4.99 -9.47 -10.34
N ILE A 124 -4.62 -8.62 -9.40
CA ILE A 124 -4.25 -7.24 -9.70
C ILE A 124 -2.90 -7.19 -10.44
N TYR A 125 -1.88 -7.79 -9.86
CA TYR A 125 -0.52 -7.73 -10.41
C TYR A 125 -0.40 -8.27 -11.84
N PRO A 126 -0.90 -9.46 -12.19
CA PRO A 126 -0.90 -9.92 -13.57
C PRO A 126 -2.04 -9.34 -14.41
N GLY A 127 -3.16 -8.98 -13.81
CA GLY A 127 -4.37 -8.55 -14.51
C GLY A 127 -4.23 -7.20 -15.20
N ILE A 128 -3.58 -6.24 -14.55
CA ILE A 128 -3.37 -4.90 -15.14
C ILE A 128 -2.51 -4.98 -16.40
N PRO A 129 -1.30 -5.57 -16.41
CA PRO A 129 -0.52 -5.73 -17.63
C PRO A 129 -1.24 -6.53 -18.72
N TRP A 130 -1.95 -7.59 -18.33
CA TRP A 130 -2.75 -8.39 -19.27
C TRP A 130 -3.86 -7.56 -19.92
N LEU A 131 -4.57 -6.75 -19.15
CA LEU A 131 -5.61 -5.85 -19.67
C LEU A 131 -5.03 -4.84 -20.65
N LEU A 132 -3.93 -4.17 -20.28
CA LEU A 132 -3.26 -3.18 -21.13
C LEU A 132 -2.79 -3.80 -22.44
N ALA A 133 -2.13 -4.95 -22.38
CA ALA A 133 -1.64 -5.67 -23.55
C ALA A 133 -2.80 -6.17 -24.46
N THR A 134 -3.90 -6.65 -23.86
CA THR A 134 -5.06 -7.13 -24.60
C THR A 134 -5.77 -5.98 -25.31
N MET A 135 -5.98 -4.85 -24.64
CA MET A 135 -6.59 -3.67 -25.23
C MET A 135 -5.72 -3.10 -26.35
N ASP A 136 -4.40 -3.06 -26.15
CA ASP A 136 -3.50 -2.56 -27.20
C ASP A 136 -3.52 -3.48 -28.43
N ARG A 137 -3.52 -4.79 -28.24
CA ARG A 137 -3.65 -5.77 -29.33
C ARG A 137 -4.92 -5.57 -30.14
N ILE A 138 -6.08 -5.36 -29.48
CA ILE A 138 -7.37 -5.14 -30.14
C ILE A 138 -7.31 -3.82 -30.93
N PHE A 139 -6.81 -2.75 -30.33
CA PHE A 139 -6.76 -1.44 -30.99
C PHE A 139 -5.84 -1.42 -32.21
N VAL A 140 -4.71 -2.10 -32.13
CA VAL A 140 -3.75 -2.17 -33.25
C VAL A 140 -4.23 -3.10 -34.33
N ASN A 141 -4.65 -4.34 -33.99
CA ASN A 141 -4.94 -5.38 -34.98
C ASN A 141 -6.33 -5.25 -35.59
N ASP A 142 -7.34 -4.90 -34.78
CA ASP A 142 -8.74 -4.89 -35.26
C ASP A 142 -9.15 -3.47 -35.73
N PHE A 143 -8.63 -2.43 -35.12
CA PHE A 143 -8.97 -1.04 -35.46
C PHE A 143 -7.87 -0.29 -36.23
N GLY A 144 -6.71 -0.91 -36.48
CA GLY A 144 -5.61 -0.29 -37.23
C GLY A 144 -5.02 0.95 -36.57
N GLN A 145 -5.12 1.09 -35.25
CA GLN A 145 -4.61 2.22 -34.50
C GLN A 145 -3.10 2.09 -34.26
N SER A 146 -2.48 3.17 -33.82
CA SER A 146 -1.06 3.18 -33.45
C SER A 146 -0.80 2.35 -32.19
N PHE A 147 0.42 1.85 -32.03
CA PHE A 147 0.86 1.20 -30.80
C PHE A 147 0.60 2.07 -29.57
N TYR A 148 0.27 1.43 -28.45
CA TYR A 148 -0.07 2.04 -27.15
C TYR A 148 -1.44 2.75 -27.10
N SER A 149 -2.17 2.90 -28.19
CA SER A 149 -3.50 3.55 -28.20
C SER A 149 -4.50 2.80 -27.31
N GLY A 150 -4.52 1.47 -27.36
CA GLY A 150 -5.36 0.62 -26.51
C GLY A 150 -4.96 0.68 -25.05
N SER A 151 -3.66 0.69 -24.75
CA SER A 151 -3.15 0.85 -23.40
C SER A 151 -3.54 2.20 -22.79
N ILE A 152 -3.43 3.28 -23.55
CA ILE A 152 -3.86 4.62 -23.12
C ILE A 152 -5.37 4.65 -22.87
N ALA A 153 -6.17 4.05 -23.76
CA ALA A 153 -7.62 3.95 -23.59
C ALA A 153 -8.00 3.17 -22.33
N ALA A 154 -7.29 2.06 -22.05
CA ALA A 154 -7.52 1.25 -20.84
C ALA A 154 -7.17 2.03 -19.56
N VAL A 155 -6.04 2.75 -19.52
CA VAL A 155 -5.67 3.60 -18.38
C VAL A 155 -6.70 4.70 -18.18
N ALA A 156 -7.11 5.38 -19.27
CA ALA A 156 -8.14 6.42 -19.20
C ALA A 156 -9.47 5.89 -18.65
N LEU A 157 -9.87 4.67 -19.06
CA LEU A 157 -11.07 4.01 -18.56
C LEU A 157 -10.96 3.68 -17.06
N ILE A 158 -9.82 3.14 -16.61
CA ILE A 158 -9.58 2.86 -15.19
C ILE A 158 -9.66 4.14 -14.37
N LEU A 159 -9.01 5.21 -14.81
CA LEU A 159 -9.04 6.51 -14.12
C LEU A 159 -10.45 7.11 -14.09
N ALA A 160 -11.18 7.04 -15.19
CA ALA A 160 -12.55 7.55 -15.28
C ALA A 160 -13.50 6.75 -14.36
N LEU A 161 -13.38 5.42 -14.33
CA LEU A 161 -14.15 4.56 -13.45
C LEU A 161 -13.83 4.83 -11.98
N SER A 162 -12.56 4.95 -11.62
CA SER A 162 -12.13 5.29 -10.26
C SER A 162 -12.66 6.67 -9.82
N ALA A 163 -12.56 7.68 -10.68
CA ALA A 163 -13.10 9.02 -10.41
C ALA A 163 -14.63 9.00 -10.25
N TYR A 164 -15.33 8.25 -11.10
CA TYR A 164 -16.78 8.06 -10.99
C TYR A 164 -17.18 7.39 -9.68
N LEU A 165 -16.52 6.30 -9.31
CA LEU A 165 -16.78 5.57 -8.07
C LEU A 165 -16.47 6.43 -6.83
N MET A 166 -15.39 7.19 -6.84
CA MET A 166 -15.08 8.16 -5.78
C MET A 166 -16.18 9.22 -5.65
N HIS A 167 -16.60 9.82 -6.77
CA HIS A 167 -17.67 10.81 -6.76
C HIS A 167 -19.00 10.21 -6.26
N TYR A 168 -19.35 9.02 -6.73
CA TYR A 168 -20.58 8.32 -6.36
C TYR A 168 -20.60 7.97 -4.86
N THR A 169 -19.52 7.41 -4.33
CA THR A 169 -19.42 7.04 -2.92
C THR A 169 -19.38 8.27 -2.02
N TYR A 170 -18.75 9.36 -2.44
CA TYR A 170 -18.74 10.63 -1.76
C TYR A 170 -20.17 11.23 -1.68
N LYS A 171 -20.86 11.29 -2.82
CA LYS A 171 -22.22 11.87 -2.93
C LYS A 171 -23.26 11.06 -2.12
N THR A 172 -23.10 9.73 -2.05
CA THR A 172 -24.02 8.83 -1.31
C THR A 172 -23.71 8.75 0.19
N GLY A 173 -22.69 9.47 0.69
CA GLY A 173 -22.31 9.47 2.12
C GLY A 173 -21.74 8.14 2.61
N ARG A 174 -21.39 7.22 1.72
CA ARG A 174 -20.83 5.89 2.04
C ARG A 174 -19.33 6.01 2.31
N ARG A 175 -18.98 6.54 3.46
CA ARG A 175 -17.60 6.85 3.83
C ARG A 175 -16.67 5.64 3.73
N ASP A 176 -17.07 4.48 4.22
CA ASP A 176 -16.25 3.26 4.21
C ASP A 176 -15.93 2.82 2.77
N TRP A 177 -16.94 2.85 1.89
CA TRP A 177 -16.74 2.56 0.47
C TRP A 177 -15.88 3.58 -0.24
N ASN A 178 -15.98 4.87 0.16
CA ASN A 178 -15.14 5.91 -0.40
C ASN A 178 -13.67 5.67 -0.06
N VAL A 179 -13.35 5.31 1.17
CA VAL A 179 -11.98 4.95 1.59
C VAL A 179 -11.46 3.74 0.81
N ILE A 180 -12.29 2.69 0.65
CA ILE A 180 -11.91 1.49 -0.12
C ILE A 180 -11.59 1.86 -1.57
N VAL A 181 -12.45 2.63 -2.23
CA VAL A 181 -12.24 3.06 -3.63
C VAL A 181 -11.00 3.95 -3.78
N MET A 182 -10.71 4.82 -2.80
CA MET A 182 -9.50 5.64 -2.82
C MET A 182 -8.22 4.82 -2.54
N ALA A 183 -8.35 3.68 -1.89
CA ALA A 183 -7.24 2.80 -1.55
C ALA A 183 -6.92 1.76 -2.64
N ALA A 184 -7.88 1.46 -3.52
CA ALA A 184 -7.75 0.51 -4.64
C ALA A 184 -7.11 1.14 -5.86
#